data_6e3914593a6e4d71b9cd0e0ab31779c2
#
_entry.id   6e3914593a6e4d71b9cd0e0ab31779c2
#
_cell.length_a   1.000
_cell.length_b   1.000
_cell.length_c   1.000
_cell.angle_alpha   90.00
_cell.angle_beta   90.00
_cell.angle_gamma   90.00
#
_symmetry.space_group_name_H-M   'P 1'
#
loop_
_entity.id
_entity.type
_entity.pdbx_description
1 polymer ?
#
loop_
_entity_poly.entity_id
_entity_poly.type
_entity_poly.pdbx_seq_one_letter_code
_entity_poly.pdbx_strand_id
1 'polypeptide(L)'
;MGKLIELEWRKNRIGNWVRWAALLGAALGLLIFAMAFLGIANDPETGVPDAAPGHGGISSLIELLTSMCFLVFTGVMLSVFIVGAYQNGTRSLVFSYPVRRQKLLAAQMLAVWIFCFGALAAAKLLLYGCVLAGSRFLPSAFPLDFDMTRGAFYGQLLLRSAVTVTEGFIALFAGLALHSARAAIVTSFLLVLLTQANIGSFTMADSAVFPAVLTGISLLCALLSLRGAETRDLM
;
A
#
# COMPACT_ATOMS: atom_id res chain seq x y z
N MET A 1 -5.18 -17.82 15.19
CA MET A 1 -4.96 -16.92 14.05
C MET A 1 -3.51 -16.97 13.54
N GLY A 2 -2.47 -16.86 14.38
CA GLY A 2 -1.07 -16.86 13.91
C GLY A 2 -0.65 -18.08 13.08
N LYS A 3 -1.01 -19.29 13.50
CA LYS A 3 -0.73 -20.52 12.73
C LYS A 3 -1.39 -20.53 11.33
N LEU A 4 -2.57 -19.92 11.18
CA LEU A 4 -3.24 -19.79 9.87
C LEU A 4 -2.51 -18.82 8.96
N ILE A 5 -2.00 -17.72 9.48
CA ILE A 5 -1.20 -16.74 8.72
C ILE A 5 0.10 -17.39 8.23
N GLU A 6 0.78 -18.14 9.10
CA GLU A 6 2.01 -18.85 8.73
C GLU A 6 1.78 -19.89 7.63
N LEU A 7 0.67 -20.64 7.70
CA LEU A 7 0.29 -21.60 6.67
C LEU A 7 -0.01 -20.92 5.33
N GLU A 8 -0.70 -19.78 5.32
CA GLU A 8 -0.97 -19.00 4.10
C GLU A 8 0.32 -18.46 3.48
N TRP A 9 1.28 -18.00 4.28
CA TRP A 9 2.58 -17.55 3.81
C TRP A 9 3.39 -18.69 3.18
N ARG A 10 3.33 -19.89 3.76
CA ARG A 10 3.99 -21.09 3.26
C ARG A 10 3.37 -21.56 1.94
N LYS A 11 2.03 -21.60 1.87
CA LYS A 11 1.26 -21.99 0.69
C LYS A 11 1.58 -21.11 -0.53
N ASN A 12 1.61 -19.79 -0.34
CA ASN A 12 1.78 -18.82 -1.40
C ASN A 12 3.24 -18.41 -1.66
N ARG A 13 4.22 -19.19 -1.14
CA ARG A 13 5.65 -18.96 -1.34
C ARG A 13 6.04 -17.50 -1.12
N ILE A 14 5.79 -16.97 0.08
CA ILE A 14 6.01 -15.55 0.42
C ILE A 14 7.41 -15.04 0.05
N GLY A 15 8.42 -15.91 0.01
CA GLY A 15 9.78 -15.55 -0.39
C GLY A 15 9.89 -14.92 -1.78
N ASN A 16 9.05 -15.32 -2.73
CA ASN A 16 9.00 -14.69 -4.04
C ASN A 16 8.42 -13.27 -3.95
N TRP A 17 7.39 -13.07 -3.12
CA TRP A 17 6.80 -11.75 -2.91
C TRP A 17 7.74 -10.79 -2.19
N VAL A 18 8.56 -11.30 -1.27
CA VAL A 18 9.65 -10.52 -0.65
C VAL A 18 10.64 -10.04 -1.71
N ARG A 19 11.03 -10.91 -2.66
CA ARG A 19 11.93 -10.52 -3.77
C ARG A 19 11.30 -9.46 -4.65
N TRP A 20 10.03 -9.59 -5.00
CA TRP A 20 9.31 -8.58 -5.79
C TRP A 20 9.16 -7.26 -5.05
N ALA A 21 8.86 -7.27 -3.75
CA ALA A 21 8.81 -6.07 -2.93
C ALA A 21 10.19 -5.40 -2.81
N ALA A 22 11.25 -6.17 -2.64
CA ALA A 22 12.62 -5.65 -2.60
C ALA A 22 13.05 -5.05 -3.94
N LEU A 23 12.71 -5.72 -5.05
CA LEU A 23 12.99 -5.23 -6.41
C LEU A 23 12.24 -3.94 -6.68
N LEU A 24 10.97 -3.86 -6.29
CA LEU A 24 10.15 -2.65 -6.38
C LEU A 24 10.77 -1.50 -5.56
N GLY A 25 11.18 -1.77 -4.33
CA GLY A 25 11.86 -0.79 -3.47
C GLY A 25 13.18 -0.30 -4.07
N ALA A 26 13.98 -1.20 -4.65
CA ALA A 26 15.23 -0.85 -5.32
C ALA A 26 14.98 0.00 -6.59
N ALA A 27 13.97 -0.36 -7.40
CA ALA A 27 13.59 0.40 -8.58
C ALA A 27 13.12 1.82 -8.21
N LEU A 28 12.31 1.95 -7.15
CA LEU A 28 11.89 3.24 -6.61
C LEU A 28 13.07 4.05 -6.10
N GLY A 29 14.01 3.42 -5.41
CA GLY A 29 15.23 4.07 -4.94
C GLY A 29 16.04 4.65 -6.09
N LEU A 30 16.25 3.87 -7.15
CA LEU A 30 16.96 4.30 -8.34
C LEU A 30 16.23 5.48 -9.03
N LEU A 31 14.90 5.41 -9.12
CA LEU A 31 14.09 6.46 -9.73
C LEU A 31 14.14 7.75 -8.92
N ILE A 32 14.00 7.69 -7.59
CA ILE A 32 14.09 8.86 -6.70
C ILE A 32 15.50 9.48 -6.78
N PHE A 33 16.54 8.64 -6.83
CA PHE A 33 17.91 9.10 -6.96
C PHE A 33 18.15 9.80 -8.30
N ALA A 34 17.59 9.26 -9.40
CA ALA A 34 17.64 9.89 -10.72
C ALA A 34 16.90 11.24 -10.74
N MET A 35 15.70 11.32 -10.15
CA MET A 35 14.92 12.56 -10.09
C MET A 35 15.63 13.63 -9.24
N ALA A 36 16.23 13.25 -8.12
CA ALA A 36 17.02 14.16 -7.30
C ALA A 36 18.25 14.68 -8.04
N PHE A 37 18.94 13.80 -8.80
CA PHE A 37 20.11 14.18 -9.60
C PHE A 37 19.76 15.12 -10.76
N LEU A 38 18.57 14.96 -11.36
CA LEU A 38 18.04 15.84 -12.41
C LEU A 38 17.55 17.20 -11.87
N GLY A 39 17.59 17.41 -10.55
CA GLY A 39 17.16 18.66 -9.92
C GLY A 39 15.64 18.87 -9.81
N ILE A 40 14.84 17.86 -10.21
CA ILE A 40 13.36 17.94 -10.18
C ILE A 40 12.84 18.13 -8.74
N ALA A 41 13.59 17.66 -7.76
CA ALA A 41 13.27 17.84 -6.34
C ALA A 41 13.52 19.26 -5.81
N ASN A 42 14.21 20.09 -6.60
CA ASN A 42 14.62 21.46 -6.22
C ASN A 42 13.82 22.53 -6.94
N ASP A 43 12.84 22.17 -7.81
CA ASP A 43 12.06 23.14 -8.55
C ASP A 43 11.14 23.94 -7.62
N PRO A 44 11.36 25.28 -7.52
CA PRO A 44 10.52 26.14 -6.68
C PRO A 44 9.09 26.27 -7.20
N GLU A 45 8.79 25.85 -8.45
CA GLU A 45 7.44 25.91 -9.04
C GLU A 45 6.53 24.77 -8.53
N THR A 46 7.08 23.68 -8.00
CA THR A 46 6.33 22.65 -7.29
C THR A 46 6.18 22.94 -5.79
N GLY A 47 6.87 23.94 -5.29
CA GLY A 47 6.79 24.40 -3.92
C GLY A 47 5.56 25.29 -3.72
N VAL A 48 4.49 24.75 -3.16
CA VAL A 48 3.42 25.56 -2.56
C VAL A 48 4.06 26.35 -1.41
N PRO A 49 4.04 27.71 -1.42
CA PRO A 49 4.82 28.54 -0.48
C PRO A 49 4.44 28.40 1.00
N ASP A 50 3.33 27.76 1.32
CA ASP A 50 2.77 27.62 2.67
C ASP A 50 2.55 26.16 3.10
N ALA A 51 3.29 25.22 2.51
CA ALA A 51 3.18 23.82 2.92
C ALA A 51 3.75 23.63 4.32
N ALA A 52 2.96 23.04 5.20
CA ALA A 52 3.42 22.57 6.50
C ALA A 52 4.70 21.72 6.34
N PRO A 53 5.64 21.73 7.31
CA PRO A 53 6.91 21.03 7.18
C PRO A 53 6.69 19.55 6.82
N GLY A 54 7.14 19.16 5.61
CA GLY A 54 6.98 17.81 5.05
C GLY A 54 6.19 17.72 3.73
N HIS A 55 5.81 18.84 3.08
CA HIS A 55 4.96 18.85 1.89
C HIS A 55 5.64 19.39 0.61
N GLY A 56 6.91 19.65 0.64
CA GLY A 56 7.68 20.05 -0.55
C GLY A 56 9.04 19.37 -0.56
N GLY A 57 9.49 18.86 -1.71
CA GLY A 57 10.81 18.30 -1.85
C GLY A 57 10.87 16.77 -1.90
N ILE A 58 12.04 16.22 -1.55
CA ILE A 58 12.34 14.78 -1.68
C ILE A 58 11.42 13.91 -0.81
N SER A 59 11.03 14.38 0.37
CA SER A 59 10.16 13.61 1.27
C SER A 59 8.78 13.37 0.68
N SER A 60 8.20 14.37 0.02
CA SER A 60 6.90 14.23 -0.65
C SER A 60 6.96 13.27 -1.84
N LEU A 61 8.04 13.33 -2.62
CA LEU A 61 8.27 12.39 -3.73
C LEU A 61 8.39 10.94 -3.24
N ILE A 62 9.11 10.71 -2.15
CA ILE A 62 9.22 9.38 -1.54
C ILE A 62 7.84 8.88 -1.12
N GLU A 63 7.08 9.70 -0.39
CA GLU A 63 5.75 9.33 0.10
C GLU A 63 4.79 9.04 -1.07
N LEU A 64 4.77 9.91 -2.08
CA LEU A 64 3.90 9.78 -3.24
C LEU A 64 4.23 8.53 -4.05
N LEU A 65 5.46 8.36 -4.49
CA LEU A 65 5.86 7.23 -5.34
C LEU A 65 5.74 5.88 -4.61
N THR A 66 6.13 5.83 -3.33
CA THR A 66 6.00 4.60 -2.56
C THR A 66 4.54 4.24 -2.30
N SER A 67 3.68 5.19 -1.96
CA SER A 67 2.26 4.93 -1.72
C SER A 67 1.56 4.46 -3.00
N MET A 68 1.80 5.11 -4.15
CA MET A 68 1.23 4.69 -5.43
C MET A 68 1.61 3.26 -5.80
N CYS A 69 2.91 2.96 -5.80
CA CYS A 69 3.40 1.64 -6.21
C CYS A 69 2.99 0.53 -5.25
N PHE A 70 3.04 0.78 -3.95
CA PHE A 70 2.67 -0.22 -2.96
C PHE A 70 1.15 -0.41 -2.83
N LEU A 71 0.33 0.60 -3.14
CA LEU A 71 -1.13 0.42 -3.23
C LEU A 71 -1.48 -0.58 -4.36
N VAL A 72 -0.88 -0.40 -5.54
CA VAL A 72 -1.05 -1.35 -6.65
C VAL A 72 -0.51 -2.73 -6.29
N PHE A 73 0.69 -2.79 -5.68
CA PHE A 73 1.28 -4.04 -5.23
C PHE A 73 0.38 -4.78 -4.23
N THR A 74 -0.22 -4.06 -3.28
CA THR A 74 -1.19 -4.62 -2.33
C THR A 74 -2.44 -5.15 -3.05
N GLY A 75 -2.97 -4.40 -4.02
CA GLY A 75 -4.11 -4.83 -4.84
C GLY A 75 -3.81 -6.10 -5.65
N VAL A 76 -2.63 -6.18 -6.26
CA VAL A 76 -2.17 -7.38 -6.97
C VAL A 76 -2.04 -8.56 -6.01
N MET A 77 -1.43 -8.36 -4.85
CA MET A 77 -1.25 -9.42 -3.87
C MET A 77 -2.60 -9.93 -3.32
N LEU A 78 -3.54 -9.04 -3.00
CA LEU A 78 -4.90 -9.40 -2.59
C LEU A 78 -5.65 -10.14 -3.71
N SER A 79 -5.47 -9.70 -4.96
CA SER A 79 -6.05 -10.35 -6.13
C SER A 79 -5.57 -11.80 -6.27
N VAL A 80 -4.27 -12.05 -6.16
CA VAL A 80 -3.68 -13.38 -6.33
C VAL A 80 -4.00 -14.29 -5.14
N PHE A 81 -3.87 -13.79 -3.91
CA PHE A 81 -4.02 -14.61 -2.69
C PHE A 81 -5.48 -14.95 -2.41
N ILE A 82 -6.39 -14.01 -2.66
CA ILE A 82 -7.79 -14.16 -2.28
C ILE A 82 -8.65 -14.39 -3.51
N VAL A 83 -8.74 -13.43 -4.42
CA VAL A 83 -9.68 -13.50 -5.54
C VAL A 83 -9.34 -14.67 -6.48
N GLY A 84 -8.06 -14.92 -6.78
CA GLY A 84 -7.60 -16.03 -7.58
C GLY A 84 -7.94 -17.40 -6.97
N ALA A 85 -7.84 -17.53 -5.64
CA ALA A 85 -8.24 -18.75 -4.95
C ALA A 85 -9.77 -19.00 -5.02
N TYR A 86 -10.57 -17.94 -5.05
CA TYR A 86 -12.02 -18.03 -5.21
C TYR A 86 -12.45 -18.36 -6.65
N GLN A 87 -11.69 -17.93 -7.67
CA GLN A 87 -11.99 -18.20 -9.08
C GLN A 87 -11.69 -19.64 -9.49
N ASN A 88 -10.59 -20.21 -8.98
CA ASN A 88 -10.08 -21.52 -9.43
C ASN A 88 -10.83 -22.73 -8.87
N GLY A 89 -12.04 -22.55 -8.35
CA GLY A 89 -12.89 -23.67 -7.93
C GLY A 89 -12.36 -24.48 -6.73
N THR A 90 -11.31 -24.01 -6.05
CA THR A 90 -10.77 -24.64 -4.83
C THR A 90 -11.79 -24.63 -3.68
N ARG A 91 -12.99 -24.11 -3.97
CA ARG A 91 -14.14 -24.16 -3.04
C ARG A 91 -14.46 -25.59 -2.60
N SER A 92 -14.43 -26.58 -3.50
CA SER A 92 -14.80 -27.96 -3.18
C SER A 92 -13.86 -28.63 -2.17
N LEU A 93 -12.58 -28.28 -2.16
CA LEU A 93 -11.61 -28.82 -1.21
C LEU A 93 -11.70 -28.17 0.18
N VAL A 94 -12.15 -26.90 0.26
CA VAL A 94 -12.37 -26.20 1.53
C VAL A 94 -13.61 -26.70 2.26
N PHE A 95 -14.57 -27.33 1.54
CA PHE A 95 -15.78 -27.93 2.13
C PHE A 95 -15.51 -29.14 3.05
N SER A 96 -14.32 -29.74 2.96
CA SER A 96 -13.94 -30.89 3.78
C SER A 96 -13.47 -30.52 5.20
N TYR A 97 -13.25 -29.23 5.48
CA TYR A 97 -12.75 -28.76 6.79
C TYR A 97 -13.82 -27.96 7.54
N PRO A 98 -14.08 -28.26 8.83
CA PRO A 98 -15.10 -27.57 9.64
C PRO A 98 -14.60 -26.20 10.16
N VAL A 99 -13.95 -25.38 9.32
CA VAL A 99 -13.49 -24.04 9.68
C VAL A 99 -14.45 -23.01 9.10
N ARG A 100 -14.91 -22.06 9.94
CA ARG A 100 -15.76 -20.95 9.49
C ARG A 100 -15.03 -20.14 8.42
N ARG A 101 -15.64 -20.00 7.24
CA ARG A 101 -15.07 -19.33 6.06
C ARG A 101 -14.61 -17.88 6.34
N GLN A 102 -15.37 -17.16 7.19
CA GLN A 102 -14.97 -15.82 7.62
C GLN A 102 -13.60 -15.80 8.29
N LYS A 103 -13.30 -16.80 9.13
CA LYS A 103 -12.00 -16.87 9.82
C LYS A 103 -10.86 -17.10 8.85
N LEU A 104 -11.10 -17.89 7.78
CA LEU A 104 -10.11 -18.14 6.75
C LEU A 104 -9.85 -16.88 5.93
N LEU A 105 -10.92 -16.24 5.44
CA LEU A 105 -10.81 -15.00 4.66
C LEU A 105 -10.14 -13.88 5.48
N ALA A 106 -10.55 -13.73 6.75
CA ALA A 106 -9.93 -12.76 7.66
C ALA A 106 -8.43 -13.04 7.88
N ALA A 107 -8.04 -14.31 7.99
CA ALA A 107 -6.63 -14.68 8.14
C ALA A 107 -5.83 -14.37 6.87
N GLN A 108 -6.40 -14.57 5.68
CA GLN A 108 -5.77 -14.21 4.40
C GLN A 108 -5.62 -12.71 4.26
N MET A 109 -6.67 -11.94 4.56
CA MET A 109 -6.62 -10.47 4.54
C MET A 109 -5.55 -9.93 5.49
N LEU A 110 -5.52 -10.45 6.74
CA LEU A 110 -4.51 -10.08 7.73
C LEU A 110 -3.09 -10.47 7.30
N ALA A 111 -2.92 -11.65 6.72
CA ALA A 111 -1.62 -12.12 6.24
C ALA A 111 -1.03 -11.19 5.20
N VAL A 112 -1.84 -10.75 4.21
CA VAL A 112 -1.44 -9.81 3.16
C VAL A 112 -1.20 -8.43 3.76
N TRP A 113 -2.09 -7.97 4.65
CA TRP A 113 -1.97 -6.65 5.28
C TRP A 113 -0.66 -6.50 6.07
N ILE A 114 -0.35 -7.49 6.93
CA ILE A 114 0.89 -7.48 7.74
C ILE A 114 2.12 -7.48 6.84
N PHE A 115 2.11 -8.29 5.78
CA PHE A 115 3.23 -8.35 4.85
C PHE A 115 3.42 -7.04 4.10
N CYS A 116 2.37 -6.49 3.48
CA CYS A 116 2.44 -5.24 2.71
C CYS A 116 2.79 -4.05 3.59
N PHE A 117 2.25 -3.99 4.80
CA PHE A 117 2.60 -2.96 5.79
C PHE A 117 4.09 -3.01 6.15
N GLY A 118 4.61 -4.18 6.49
CA GLY A 118 6.03 -4.37 6.80
C GLY A 118 6.93 -4.05 5.61
N ALA A 119 6.56 -4.50 4.41
CA ALA A 119 7.32 -4.25 3.19
C ALA A 119 7.34 -2.75 2.82
N LEU A 120 6.19 -2.06 2.92
CA LEU A 120 6.09 -0.62 2.65
C LEU A 120 6.89 0.20 3.67
N ALA A 121 6.74 -0.11 4.97
CA ALA A 121 7.48 0.58 6.02
C ALA A 121 9.00 0.38 5.87
N ALA A 122 9.44 -0.84 5.57
CA ALA A 122 10.85 -1.14 5.32
C ALA A 122 11.37 -0.41 4.07
N ALA A 123 10.60 -0.40 2.97
CA ALA A 123 10.96 0.31 1.75
C ALA A 123 11.12 1.81 1.99
N LYS A 124 10.16 2.45 2.68
CA LYS A 124 10.26 3.87 3.05
C LYS A 124 11.49 4.16 3.90
N LEU A 125 11.73 3.36 4.95
CA LEU A 125 12.92 3.53 5.81
C LEU A 125 14.22 3.40 5.02
N LEU A 126 14.31 2.44 4.11
CA LEU A 126 15.47 2.28 3.23
C LEU A 126 15.67 3.48 2.32
N LEU A 127 14.59 4.00 1.71
CA LEU A 127 14.64 5.15 0.83
C LEU A 127 15.07 6.42 1.56
N TYR A 128 14.49 6.70 2.73
CA TYR A 128 14.92 7.83 3.57
C TYR A 128 16.39 7.68 4.02
N GLY A 129 16.81 6.46 4.37
CA GLY A 129 18.20 6.17 4.70
C GLY A 129 19.16 6.38 3.53
N CYS A 130 18.76 5.98 2.31
CA CYS A 130 19.55 6.20 1.10
C CYS A 130 19.67 7.69 0.77
N VAL A 131 18.59 8.47 0.89
CA VAL A 131 18.62 9.92 0.68
C VAL A 131 19.49 10.61 1.73
N LEU A 132 19.41 10.21 3.00
CA LEU A 132 20.28 10.70 4.05
C LEU A 132 21.76 10.39 3.79
N ALA A 133 22.07 9.21 3.28
CA ALA A 133 23.42 8.86 2.87
C ALA A 133 23.87 9.69 1.65
N GLY A 134 23.00 9.86 0.66
CA GLY A 134 23.26 10.66 -0.54
C GLY A 134 23.52 12.12 -0.24
N SER A 135 22.80 12.71 0.71
CA SER A 135 22.98 14.12 1.12
C SER A 135 24.36 14.39 1.73
N ARG A 136 25.03 13.37 2.28
CA ARG A 136 26.40 13.53 2.78
C ARG A 136 27.43 13.64 1.66
N PHE A 137 27.16 13.05 0.49
CA PHE A 137 28.08 13.08 -0.65
C PHE A 137 27.76 14.24 -1.61
N LEU A 138 26.47 14.58 -1.80
CA LEU A 138 26.01 15.61 -2.70
C LEU A 138 24.89 16.46 -2.03
N PRO A 139 25.26 17.37 -1.12
CA PRO A 139 24.26 18.16 -0.38
C PRO A 139 23.42 19.08 -1.26
N SER A 140 23.93 19.50 -2.42
CA SER A 140 23.21 20.33 -3.38
C SER A 140 22.10 19.60 -4.16
N ALA A 141 22.24 18.28 -4.34
CA ALA A 141 21.27 17.47 -5.06
C ALA A 141 20.18 16.88 -4.14
N PHE A 142 20.45 16.77 -2.84
CA PHE A 142 19.58 16.16 -1.85
C PHE A 142 19.29 17.12 -0.69
N PRO A 143 18.39 18.10 -0.87
CA PRO A 143 17.96 18.94 0.25
C PRO A 143 17.21 18.08 1.27
N LEU A 144 17.61 18.14 2.54
CA LEU A 144 16.99 17.38 3.61
C LEU A 144 15.79 18.16 4.16
N ASP A 145 14.59 17.68 3.88
CA ASP A 145 13.32 18.26 4.36
C ASP A 145 12.76 17.49 5.56
N PHE A 146 13.49 16.51 6.09
CA PHE A 146 13.01 15.63 7.14
C PHE A 146 14.05 15.39 8.25
N ASP A 147 13.56 15.23 9.47
CA ASP A 147 14.35 14.93 10.66
C ASP A 147 14.10 13.49 11.13
N MET A 148 15.01 12.57 10.82
CA MET A 148 14.94 11.20 11.32
C MET A 148 15.17 11.06 12.84
N THR A 149 15.62 12.13 13.52
CA THR A 149 15.85 12.10 14.97
C THR A 149 14.55 12.20 15.78
N ARG A 150 13.48 12.71 15.17
CA ARG A 150 12.20 12.89 15.84
C ARG A 150 11.38 11.60 15.82
N GLY A 151 10.94 11.11 16.98
CA GLY A 151 10.05 9.96 17.08
C GLY A 151 8.71 10.14 16.35
N ALA A 152 8.23 11.39 16.22
CA ALA A 152 7.03 11.74 15.48
C ALA A 152 7.13 11.36 13.98
N PHE A 153 8.31 11.43 13.38
CA PHE A 153 8.57 11.01 12.00
C PHE A 153 8.22 9.53 11.79
N TYR A 154 8.69 8.65 12.67
CA TYR A 154 8.39 7.21 12.57
C TYR A 154 6.92 6.93 12.79
N GLY A 155 6.27 7.65 13.71
CA GLY A 155 4.83 7.52 13.94
C GLY A 155 4.01 7.89 12.71
N GLN A 156 4.32 8.99 12.05
CA GLN A 156 3.67 9.43 10.81
C GLN A 156 3.94 8.45 9.65
N LEU A 157 5.19 7.98 9.50
CA LEU A 157 5.56 7.00 8.47
C LEU A 157 4.75 5.71 8.61
N LEU A 158 4.65 5.17 9.83
CA LEU A 158 3.87 3.95 10.10
C LEU A 158 2.38 4.18 9.88
N LEU A 159 1.84 5.32 10.33
CA LEU A 159 0.43 5.65 10.17
C LEU A 159 0.07 5.78 8.69
N ARG A 160 0.82 6.55 7.91
CA ARG A 160 0.61 6.69 6.46
C ARG A 160 0.73 5.34 5.74
N SER A 161 1.71 4.50 6.13
CA SER A 161 1.86 3.17 5.56
C SER A 161 0.67 2.26 5.88
N ALA A 162 0.13 2.32 7.10
CA ALA A 162 -1.07 1.58 7.48
C ALA A 162 -2.30 2.02 6.68
N VAL A 163 -2.49 3.33 6.50
CA VAL A 163 -3.57 3.91 5.71
C VAL A 163 -3.51 3.39 4.27
N THR A 164 -2.36 3.54 3.59
CA THR A 164 -2.18 3.11 2.19
C THR A 164 -2.49 1.62 2.00
N VAL A 165 -2.00 0.76 2.88
CA VAL A 165 -2.27 -0.69 2.77
C VAL A 165 -3.73 -1.02 3.05
N THR A 166 -4.38 -0.30 3.97
CA THR A 166 -5.80 -0.50 4.30
C THR A 166 -6.70 -0.11 3.14
N GLU A 167 -6.37 0.94 2.38
CA GLU A 167 -7.08 1.33 1.15
C GLU A 167 -7.14 0.20 0.11
N GLY A 168 -6.17 -0.69 0.09
CA GLY A 168 -6.18 -1.89 -0.76
C GLY A 168 -7.38 -2.81 -0.55
N PHE A 169 -8.07 -2.74 0.60
CA PHE A 169 -9.28 -3.53 0.83
C PHE A 169 -10.47 -3.11 -0.04
N ILE A 170 -10.50 -1.88 -0.55
CA ILE A 170 -11.50 -1.46 -1.53
C ILE A 170 -11.31 -2.24 -2.84
N ALA A 171 -10.05 -2.41 -3.27
CA ALA A 171 -9.74 -3.21 -4.45
C ALA A 171 -10.09 -4.68 -4.26
N LEU A 172 -9.88 -5.23 -3.05
CA LEU A 172 -10.32 -6.58 -2.71
C LEU A 172 -11.85 -6.72 -2.82
N PHE A 173 -12.60 -5.79 -2.23
CA PHE A 173 -14.06 -5.82 -2.27
C PHE A 173 -14.57 -5.79 -3.71
N ALA A 174 -14.05 -4.90 -4.55
CA ALA A 174 -14.40 -4.83 -5.97
C ALA A 174 -14.05 -6.14 -6.71
N GLY A 175 -12.89 -6.72 -6.46
CA GLY A 175 -12.50 -8.01 -7.03
C GLY A 175 -13.41 -9.17 -6.65
N LEU A 176 -13.84 -9.22 -5.38
CA LEU A 176 -14.78 -10.22 -4.89
C LEU A 176 -16.21 -9.97 -5.42
N ALA A 177 -16.64 -8.71 -5.53
CA ALA A 177 -17.95 -8.33 -6.04
C ALA A 177 -18.10 -8.70 -7.52
N LEU A 178 -17.07 -8.44 -8.33
CA LEU A 178 -17.04 -8.71 -9.76
C LEU A 178 -16.53 -10.13 -10.09
N HIS A 179 -16.20 -10.95 -9.09
CA HIS A 179 -15.62 -12.30 -9.24
C HIS A 179 -14.44 -12.34 -10.23
N SER A 180 -13.64 -11.26 -10.27
CA SER A 180 -12.56 -11.10 -11.24
C SER A 180 -11.28 -10.57 -10.56
N ALA A 181 -10.20 -11.36 -10.64
CA ALA A 181 -8.89 -10.93 -10.19
C ALA A 181 -8.40 -9.68 -10.94
N ARG A 182 -8.75 -9.57 -12.22
CA ARG A 182 -8.43 -8.39 -13.05
C ARG A 182 -9.12 -7.14 -12.54
N ALA A 183 -10.37 -7.26 -12.08
CA ALA A 183 -11.12 -6.13 -11.52
C ALA A 183 -10.45 -5.57 -10.26
N ALA A 184 -9.92 -6.41 -9.38
CA ALA A 184 -9.17 -5.95 -8.21
C ALA A 184 -7.92 -5.14 -8.59
N ILE A 185 -7.19 -5.58 -9.62
CA ILE A 185 -6.01 -4.85 -10.10
C ILE A 185 -6.42 -3.51 -10.73
N VAL A 186 -7.42 -3.49 -11.59
CA VAL A 186 -7.92 -2.25 -12.20
C VAL A 186 -8.41 -1.27 -11.14
N THR A 187 -9.13 -1.75 -10.13
CA THR A 187 -9.61 -0.91 -9.03
C THR A 187 -8.46 -0.32 -8.22
N SER A 188 -7.35 -1.06 -8.02
CA SER A 188 -6.19 -0.51 -7.33
C SER A 188 -5.53 0.63 -8.11
N PHE A 189 -5.49 0.55 -9.46
CA PHE A 189 -5.05 1.66 -10.30
C PHE A 189 -5.98 2.86 -10.23
N LEU A 190 -7.30 2.62 -10.25
CA LEU A 190 -8.29 3.70 -10.08
C LEU A 190 -8.17 4.38 -8.72
N LEU A 191 -7.89 3.62 -7.66
CA LEU A 191 -7.62 4.18 -6.33
C LEU A 191 -6.38 5.06 -6.32
N VAL A 192 -5.30 4.66 -7.00
CA VAL A 192 -4.11 5.50 -7.16
C VAL A 192 -4.48 6.82 -7.85
N LEU A 193 -5.21 6.77 -8.95
CA LEU A 193 -5.65 7.99 -9.64
C LEU A 193 -6.53 8.87 -8.74
N LEU A 194 -7.40 8.27 -7.95
CA LEU A 194 -8.27 8.99 -7.02
C LEU A 194 -7.49 9.64 -5.88
N THR A 195 -6.53 8.94 -5.27
CA THR A 195 -5.73 9.46 -4.16
C THR A 195 -4.78 10.57 -4.58
N GLN A 196 -4.39 10.60 -5.86
CA GLN A 196 -3.50 11.62 -6.43
C GLN A 196 -4.24 12.70 -7.21
N ALA A 197 -5.58 12.65 -7.25
CA ALA A 197 -6.36 13.65 -7.96
C ALA A 197 -6.22 15.02 -7.31
N ASN A 198 -5.89 16.01 -8.11
CA ASN A 198 -5.89 17.42 -7.73
C ASN A 198 -7.18 18.06 -8.27
N ILE A 199 -8.00 18.60 -7.38
CA ILE A 199 -9.22 19.32 -7.75
C ILE A 199 -9.02 20.80 -7.42
N GLY A 200 -8.61 21.56 -8.42
CA GLY A 200 -8.31 23.00 -8.26
C GLY A 200 -7.09 23.24 -7.37
N SER A 201 -7.25 24.06 -6.33
CA SER A 201 -6.21 24.35 -5.34
C SER A 201 -6.13 23.33 -4.20
N PHE A 202 -7.02 22.32 -4.19
CA PHE A 202 -7.01 21.27 -3.17
C PHE A 202 -6.32 20.03 -3.68
N THR A 203 -5.17 19.70 -3.09
CA THR A 203 -4.51 18.41 -3.25
C THR A 203 -5.17 17.44 -2.27
N MET A 204 -5.82 16.40 -2.75
CA MET A 204 -6.49 15.43 -1.89
C MET A 204 -5.52 14.72 -0.94
N ALA A 205 -4.26 14.62 -1.33
CA ALA A 205 -3.18 14.06 -0.51
C ALA A 205 -2.82 14.93 0.71
N ASP A 206 -3.05 16.23 0.66
CA ASP A 206 -2.69 17.17 1.75
C ASP A 206 -3.75 17.29 2.85
N SER A 207 -5.01 16.95 2.53
CA SER A 207 -6.07 16.98 3.53
C SER A 207 -6.04 15.72 4.39
N ALA A 208 -5.96 15.85 5.71
CA ALA A 208 -6.06 14.70 6.62
C ALA A 208 -7.45 14.02 6.58
N VAL A 209 -8.48 14.75 6.14
CA VAL A 209 -9.86 14.29 6.09
C VAL A 209 -10.07 13.25 5.00
N PHE A 210 -9.47 13.45 3.82
CA PHE A 210 -9.66 12.54 2.68
C PHE A 210 -9.12 11.13 2.95
N PRO A 211 -7.85 10.93 3.41
CA PRO A 211 -7.36 9.61 3.79
C PRO A 211 -8.17 8.98 4.93
N ALA A 212 -8.66 9.78 5.90
CA ALA A 212 -9.49 9.27 7.00
C ALA A 212 -10.85 8.72 6.51
N VAL A 213 -11.51 9.43 5.60
CA VAL A 213 -12.76 8.97 4.97
C VAL A 213 -12.51 7.72 4.13
N LEU A 214 -11.44 7.71 3.33
CA LEU A 214 -11.10 6.59 2.47
C LEU A 214 -10.76 5.33 3.29
N THR A 215 -10.03 5.47 4.40
CA THR A 215 -9.78 4.36 5.33
C THR A 215 -11.05 3.86 6.00
N GLY A 216 -12.00 4.75 6.35
CA GLY A 216 -13.32 4.37 6.85
C GLY A 216 -14.09 3.51 5.83
N ILE A 217 -14.13 3.96 4.56
CA ILE A 217 -14.76 3.20 3.47
C ILE A 217 -14.04 1.86 3.26
N SER A 218 -12.72 1.82 3.31
CA SER A 218 -11.95 0.59 3.13
C SER A 218 -12.23 -0.45 4.21
N LEU A 219 -12.35 -0.02 5.47
CA LEU A 219 -12.74 -0.89 6.58
C LEU A 219 -14.16 -1.42 6.42
N LEU A 220 -15.10 -0.57 5.99
CA LEU A 220 -16.47 -1.02 5.66
C LEU A 220 -16.45 -2.06 4.53
N CYS A 221 -15.71 -1.83 3.46
CA CYS A 221 -15.53 -2.79 2.37
C CYS A 221 -14.94 -4.12 2.87
N ALA A 222 -13.95 -4.07 3.78
CA ALA A 222 -13.39 -5.26 4.41
C ALA A 222 -14.44 -6.04 5.20
N LEU A 223 -15.26 -5.35 6.02
CA LEU A 223 -16.34 -5.97 6.79
C LEU A 223 -17.44 -6.55 5.87
N LEU A 224 -17.81 -5.85 4.81
CA LEU A 224 -18.76 -6.34 3.82
C LEU A 224 -18.24 -7.57 3.09
N SER A 225 -16.95 -7.62 2.76
CA SER A 225 -16.31 -8.79 2.16
C SER A 225 -16.40 -10.01 3.08
N LEU A 226 -16.18 -9.81 4.39
CA LEU A 226 -16.29 -10.88 5.38
C LEU A 226 -17.75 -11.37 5.56
N ARG A 227 -18.72 -10.46 5.58
CA ARG A 227 -20.15 -10.84 5.67
C ARG A 227 -20.64 -11.49 4.37
N GLY A 228 -20.22 -10.99 3.22
CA GLY A 228 -20.59 -11.54 1.93
C GLY A 228 -20.08 -12.97 1.71
N ALA A 229 -19.01 -13.38 2.39
CA ALA A 229 -18.53 -14.75 2.34
C ALA A 229 -19.48 -15.77 2.99
N GLU A 230 -20.39 -15.35 3.86
CA GLU A 230 -21.42 -16.23 4.48
C GLU A 230 -22.75 -16.23 3.71
N THR A 231 -23.17 -15.05 3.21
CA THR A 231 -24.52 -14.90 2.63
C THR A 231 -24.62 -15.37 1.18
N ARG A 232 -23.52 -15.43 0.43
CA ARG A 232 -23.53 -15.83 -0.99
C ARG A 232 -23.61 -17.32 -1.26
N ASP A 233 -23.66 -18.16 -0.25
CA ASP A 233 -23.77 -19.61 -0.39
C ASP A 233 -25.21 -20.13 -0.23
N LEU A 234 -26.19 -19.25 -0.07
CA LEU A 234 -27.61 -19.61 0.01
C LEU A 234 -28.37 -19.37 -1.33
N MET A 235 -27.67 -18.99 -2.38
CA MET A 235 -28.17 -18.93 -3.76
C MET A 235 -27.24 -19.74 -4.66
#